data_9e51c0024ac32532372cdb888da82fcc
#
_entry.id   9e51c0024ac32532372cdb888da82fcc
#
_cell.length_a   1.000
_cell.length_b   1.000
_cell.length_c   1.000
_cell.angle_alpha   90.00
_cell.angle_beta   90.00
_cell.angle_gamma   90.00
#
_symmetry.space_group_name_H-M   'P 1'
#
loop_
_entity.id
_entity.type
_entity.pdbx_description
1 polymer ?
#
loop_
_entity_poly.entity_id
_entity_poly.type
_entity_poly.pdbx_seq_one_letter_code
_entity_poly.pdbx_strand_id
1 'polypeptide(L)'
;FYSRISGFDFFADPWYNNNVLYVIYHQPPFSKSAGHGNSHETKMKPNGTRVGYADALARECNNPWAAAYARTILEKEPDIMKKSFLGKAGDLTWYRCITDKALPKEEHSLAELPMTKVFNETGIATMHTSLGDIEKNAMLSFRSSPYGSTSHALANQNAFNTFYGGKAIFYS
;
A
#
# COMPACT_ATOMS: atom_id res chain seq x y z
N PHE A 1 -3.54 -18.12 -8.27
CA PHE A 1 -4.18 -19.16 -9.08
C PHE A 1 -3.18 -19.79 -10.05
N TYR A 2 -2.55 -18.97 -10.91
CA TYR A 2 -1.59 -19.48 -11.90
C TYR A 2 -0.39 -20.19 -11.26
N SER A 3 0.15 -19.64 -10.17
CA SER A 3 1.25 -20.24 -9.40
C SER A 3 0.93 -21.68 -8.93
N ARG A 4 -0.31 -21.89 -8.47
CA ARG A 4 -0.77 -23.23 -8.05
C ARG A 4 -0.90 -24.24 -9.21
N ILE A 5 -1.25 -23.75 -10.39
CA ILE A 5 -1.40 -24.63 -11.58
C ILE A 5 -0.05 -24.91 -12.22
N SER A 6 0.81 -23.92 -12.35
CA SER A 6 2.10 -24.03 -13.04
C SER A 6 3.21 -24.61 -12.18
N GLY A 7 3.04 -24.63 -10.86
CA GLY A 7 4.11 -24.96 -9.91
C GLY A 7 5.20 -23.89 -9.80
N PHE A 8 5.05 -22.76 -10.49
CA PHE A 8 6.00 -21.66 -10.43
C PHE A 8 5.60 -20.69 -9.31
N ASP A 9 6.51 -20.45 -8.36
CA ASP A 9 6.26 -19.53 -7.27
C ASP A 9 6.58 -18.08 -7.65
N PHE A 10 5.56 -17.37 -8.11
CA PHE A 10 5.68 -15.93 -8.42
C PHE A 10 5.98 -15.08 -7.19
N PHE A 11 5.52 -15.51 -6.02
CA PHE A 11 5.68 -14.75 -4.78
C PHE A 11 7.08 -14.86 -4.17
N ALA A 12 7.92 -15.75 -4.70
CA ALA A 12 9.34 -15.78 -4.38
C ALA A 12 10.10 -14.55 -4.93
N ASP A 13 9.52 -13.82 -5.90
CA ASP A 13 10.11 -12.58 -6.40
C ASP A 13 10.07 -11.51 -5.31
N PRO A 14 11.22 -10.87 -4.96
CA PRO A 14 11.30 -9.80 -3.97
C PRO A 14 10.38 -8.61 -4.25
N TRP A 15 9.94 -8.43 -5.49
CA TRP A 15 9.01 -7.37 -5.86
C TRP A 15 7.71 -7.42 -5.04
N TYR A 16 7.15 -8.62 -4.83
CA TYR A 16 5.91 -8.78 -4.07
C TYR A 16 6.08 -8.37 -2.60
N ASN A 17 7.19 -8.77 -1.99
CA ASN A 17 7.51 -8.38 -0.62
C ASN A 17 7.76 -6.87 -0.48
N ASN A 18 8.45 -6.27 -1.44
CA ASN A 18 8.74 -4.85 -1.43
C ASN A 18 7.53 -3.98 -1.78
N ASN A 19 6.60 -4.52 -2.58
CA ASN A 19 5.41 -3.78 -3.01
C ASN A 19 4.51 -3.40 -1.84
N VAL A 20 4.41 -4.22 -0.80
CA VAL A 20 3.64 -3.87 0.40
C VAL A 20 4.22 -2.66 1.12
N LEU A 21 5.54 -2.53 1.16
CA LEU A 21 6.19 -1.35 1.74
C LEU A 21 5.83 -0.08 0.94
N TYR A 22 5.81 -0.19 -0.39
CA TYR A 22 5.34 0.92 -1.21
C TYR A 22 3.91 1.33 -0.85
N VAL A 23 3.01 0.36 -0.66
CA VAL A 23 1.63 0.63 -0.24
C VAL A 23 1.59 1.33 1.12
N ILE A 24 2.32 0.84 2.11
CA ILE A 24 2.35 1.40 3.47
C ILE A 24 2.84 2.85 3.47
N TYR A 25 3.96 3.11 2.81
CA TYR A 25 4.59 4.43 2.81
C TYR A 25 3.86 5.44 1.92
N HIS A 26 3.19 4.97 0.88
CA HIS A 26 2.49 5.84 -0.06
C HIS A 26 1.04 6.12 0.35
N GLN A 27 0.44 5.20 1.06
CA GLN A 27 -0.91 5.29 1.59
C GLN A 27 -1.02 4.61 2.96
N PRO A 28 -0.52 5.24 4.04
CA PRO A 28 -0.70 4.71 5.39
C PRO A 28 -2.16 4.44 5.72
N PRO A 29 -2.47 3.56 6.68
CA PRO A 29 -3.84 3.34 7.13
C PRO A 29 -4.58 4.66 7.38
N PHE A 30 -5.79 4.80 6.83
CA PHE A 30 -6.67 5.97 6.94
C PHE A 30 -6.16 7.26 6.27
N SER A 31 -4.97 7.26 5.66
CA SER A 31 -4.47 8.39 4.88
C SER A 31 -5.03 8.38 3.45
N LYS A 32 -5.13 9.57 2.86
CA LYS A 32 -5.20 9.67 1.40
C LYS A 32 -3.89 9.23 0.79
N SER A 33 -3.93 8.77 -0.45
CA SER A 33 -2.74 8.36 -1.18
C SER A 33 -1.90 9.56 -1.59
N ALA A 34 -0.59 9.42 -1.48
CA ALA A 34 0.38 10.37 -2.01
C ALA A 34 0.64 10.16 -3.52
N GLY A 35 -0.41 9.90 -4.28
CA GLY A 35 -0.30 9.65 -5.72
C GLY A 35 0.36 10.81 -6.47
N HIS A 36 1.16 10.46 -7.47
CA HIS A 36 1.77 11.40 -8.40
C HIS A 36 1.24 11.12 -9.81
N GLY A 37 1.05 12.18 -10.60
CA GLY A 37 0.51 12.05 -11.94
C GLY A 37 -1.02 12.12 -12.00
N ASN A 38 -1.60 11.62 -13.07
CA ASN A 38 -3.05 11.57 -13.26
C ASN A 38 -3.67 10.45 -12.41
N SER A 39 -3.54 10.55 -11.09
CA SER A 39 -4.06 9.57 -10.15
C SER A 39 -5.28 10.11 -9.43
N HIS A 40 -6.38 9.37 -9.48
CA HIS A 40 -7.56 9.65 -8.66
C HIS A 40 -7.39 9.18 -7.21
N GLU A 41 -6.37 8.40 -6.93
CA GLU A 41 -6.09 7.82 -5.61
C GLU A 41 -5.83 8.85 -4.52
N THR A 42 -5.38 10.04 -4.92
CA THR A 42 -5.14 11.18 -4.04
C THR A 42 -6.35 11.61 -3.22
N LYS A 43 -7.55 11.24 -3.65
CA LYS A 43 -8.80 11.57 -2.95
C LYS A 43 -9.30 10.44 -2.06
N MET A 44 -8.72 9.24 -2.18
CA MET A 44 -9.26 8.05 -1.54
C MET A 44 -8.41 7.59 -0.36
N LYS A 45 -9.05 7.30 0.74
CA LYS A 45 -8.49 6.47 1.81
C LYS A 45 -8.35 5.02 1.34
N PRO A 46 -7.53 4.19 2.01
CA PRO A 46 -7.49 2.77 1.72
C PRO A 46 -8.90 2.18 1.71
N ASN A 47 -9.18 1.42 0.69
CA ASN A 47 -10.45 0.72 0.51
C ASN A 47 -10.28 -0.79 0.67
N GLY A 48 -11.37 -1.54 0.57
CA GLY A 48 -11.33 -2.99 0.70
C GLY A 48 -10.41 -3.68 -0.30
N THR A 49 -10.26 -3.15 -1.51
CA THR A 49 -9.32 -3.67 -2.52
C THR A 49 -7.88 -3.57 -2.02
N ARG A 50 -7.50 -2.44 -1.42
CA ARG A 50 -6.15 -2.23 -0.87
C ARG A 50 -5.89 -3.15 0.33
N VAL A 51 -6.89 -3.30 1.20
CA VAL A 51 -6.81 -4.21 2.35
C VAL A 51 -6.74 -5.67 1.90
N GLY A 52 -7.56 -6.07 0.92
CA GLY A 52 -7.53 -7.40 0.33
C GLY A 52 -6.19 -7.73 -0.33
N TYR A 53 -5.58 -6.74 -1.00
CA TYR A 53 -4.24 -6.88 -1.57
C TYR A 53 -3.17 -7.10 -0.49
N ALA A 54 -3.19 -6.30 0.58
CA ALA A 54 -2.27 -6.46 1.69
C ALA A 54 -2.45 -7.81 2.40
N ASP A 55 -3.70 -8.25 2.65
CA ASP A 55 -3.99 -9.56 3.22
C ASP A 55 -3.47 -10.71 2.34
N ALA A 56 -3.64 -10.63 1.04
CA ALA A 56 -3.12 -11.62 0.11
C ALA A 56 -1.59 -11.69 0.14
N LEU A 57 -0.90 -10.56 0.12
CA LEU A 57 0.57 -10.52 0.22
C LEU A 57 1.07 -10.99 1.59
N ALA A 58 0.34 -10.68 2.68
CA ALA A 58 0.67 -11.20 4.01
C ALA A 58 0.75 -12.71 4.02
N ARG A 59 -0.19 -13.38 3.36
CA ARG A 59 -0.28 -14.85 3.31
C ARG A 59 0.70 -15.45 2.31
N GLU A 60 0.75 -14.92 1.10
CA GLU A 60 1.58 -15.48 0.03
C GLU A 60 3.08 -15.28 0.29
N CYS A 61 3.48 -14.11 0.79
CA CYS A 61 4.88 -13.77 1.06
C CYS A 61 5.29 -13.98 2.52
N ASN A 62 4.39 -14.48 3.38
CA ASN A 62 4.60 -14.53 4.84
C ASN A 62 5.08 -13.18 5.39
N ASN A 63 4.44 -12.07 4.93
CA ASN A 63 4.90 -10.71 5.20
C ASN A 63 4.16 -10.11 6.41
N PRO A 64 4.81 -9.91 7.56
CA PRO A 64 4.17 -9.41 8.77
C PRO A 64 3.76 -7.94 8.67
N TRP A 65 4.45 -7.13 7.86
CA TRP A 65 4.09 -5.72 7.64
C TRP A 65 2.79 -5.57 6.83
N ALA A 66 2.59 -6.46 5.85
CA ALA A 66 1.33 -6.54 5.11
C ALA A 66 0.18 -6.94 6.03
N ALA A 67 0.41 -7.89 6.94
CA ALA A 67 -0.56 -8.29 7.94
C ALA A 67 -0.88 -7.13 8.90
N ALA A 68 0.13 -6.41 9.38
CA ALA A 68 -0.03 -5.24 10.24
C ALA A 68 -0.87 -4.14 9.57
N TYR A 69 -0.60 -3.84 8.29
CA TYR A 69 -1.37 -2.85 7.53
C TYR A 69 -2.86 -3.24 7.44
N ALA A 70 -3.14 -4.47 7.02
CA ALA A 70 -4.51 -4.95 6.88
C ALA A 70 -5.23 -4.98 8.24
N ARG A 71 -4.57 -5.47 9.30
CA ARG A 71 -5.10 -5.53 10.66
C ARG A 71 -5.48 -4.15 11.19
N THR A 72 -4.58 -3.17 11.08
CA THR A 72 -4.82 -1.79 11.54
C THR A 72 -6.09 -1.19 10.95
N ILE A 73 -6.37 -1.48 9.68
CA ILE A 73 -7.59 -0.97 9.03
C ILE A 73 -8.81 -1.78 9.46
N LEU A 74 -8.71 -3.12 9.50
CA LEU A 74 -9.81 -4.01 9.82
C LEU A 74 -10.29 -3.88 11.27
N GLU A 75 -9.43 -3.50 12.21
CA GLU A 75 -9.81 -3.21 13.59
C GLU A 75 -10.81 -2.06 13.72
N LYS A 76 -10.67 -1.03 12.87
CA LYS A 76 -11.58 0.13 12.87
C LYS A 76 -12.71 0.00 11.85
N GLU A 77 -12.47 -0.69 10.75
CA GLU A 77 -13.42 -0.87 9.65
C GLU A 77 -13.55 -2.36 9.29
N PRO A 78 -14.12 -3.22 10.15
CA PRO A 78 -14.16 -4.68 9.96
C PRO A 78 -14.92 -5.11 8.70
N ASP A 79 -15.85 -4.28 8.23
CA ASP A 79 -16.68 -4.56 7.05
C ASP A 79 -16.13 -3.97 5.75
N ILE A 80 -14.94 -3.35 5.79
CA ILE A 80 -14.40 -2.68 4.60
C ILE A 80 -14.22 -3.64 3.42
N MET A 81 -13.81 -4.87 3.68
CA MET A 81 -13.63 -5.88 2.63
C MET A 81 -14.95 -6.39 2.06
N LYS A 82 -16.02 -6.44 2.85
CA LYS A 82 -17.33 -6.88 2.38
C LYS A 82 -17.91 -5.97 1.30
N LYS A 83 -17.61 -4.68 1.37
CA LYS A 83 -18.06 -3.68 0.40
C LYS A 83 -17.37 -3.81 -0.96
N SER A 84 -16.25 -4.47 -1.01
CA SER A 84 -15.42 -4.62 -2.22
C SER A 84 -15.59 -5.99 -2.90
N PHE A 85 -16.25 -6.94 -2.26
CA PHE A 85 -16.24 -8.36 -2.61
C PHE A 85 -16.76 -8.68 -4.02
N LEU A 86 -17.65 -7.90 -4.57
CA LEU A 86 -18.32 -8.24 -5.84
C LEU A 86 -18.06 -7.25 -6.97
N GLY A 87 -17.15 -6.32 -6.81
CA GLY A 87 -17.33 -5.15 -7.65
C GLY A 87 -16.30 -4.87 -8.71
N LYS A 88 -15.06 -5.30 -8.60
CA LYS A 88 -14.04 -4.77 -9.52
C LYS A 88 -12.95 -5.78 -9.84
N ALA A 89 -12.54 -5.79 -11.09
CA ALA A 89 -11.32 -6.47 -11.53
C ALA A 89 -10.14 -6.03 -10.65
N GLY A 90 -9.36 -6.98 -10.13
CA GLY A 90 -8.24 -6.71 -9.23
C GLY A 90 -8.58 -6.72 -7.75
N ASP A 91 -9.84 -6.87 -7.37
CA ASP A 91 -10.23 -7.04 -5.98
C ASP A 91 -9.83 -8.44 -5.48
N LEU A 92 -8.97 -8.49 -4.48
CA LEU A 92 -8.48 -9.72 -3.88
C LEU A 92 -9.19 -10.12 -2.58
N THR A 93 -10.30 -9.48 -2.23
CA THR A 93 -11.06 -9.83 -1.02
C THR A 93 -11.58 -11.26 -1.06
N TRP A 94 -11.90 -11.77 -2.25
CA TRP A 94 -12.30 -13.17 -2.46
C TRP A 94 -11.19 -14.17 -2.15
N TYR A 95 -9.93 -13.73 -2.19
CA TYR A 95 -8.76 -14.59 -1.95
C TYR A 95 -8.81 -15.27 -0.59
N ARG A 96 -9.33 -14.60 0.43
CA ARG A 96 -9.51 -15.17 1.78
C ARG A 96 -10.41 -16.41 1.80
N CYS A 97 -11.34 -16.50 0.87
CA CYS A 97 -12.29 -17.61 0.80
C CYS A 97 -11.67 -18.88 0.19
N ILE A 98 -10.59 -18.73 -0.57
CA ILE A 98 -9.99 -19.85 -1.32
C ILE A 98 -8.57 -20.18 -0.88
N THR A 99 -7.93 -19.36 -0.05
CA THR A 99 -6.57 -19.61 0.41
C THR A 99 -6.56 -20.59 1.58
N ASP A 100 -5.57 -21.45 1.59
CA ASP A 100 -5.19 -22.34 2.69
C ASP A 100 -4.01 -21.78 3.51
N LYS A 101 -3.42 -20.67 3.04
CA LYS A 101 -2.29 -20.03 3.71
C LYS A 101 -2.74 -19.19 4.92
N ALA A 102 -2.11 -19.45 6.05
CA ALA A 102 -2.32 -18.66 7.26
C ALA A 102 -1.65 -17.27 7.16
N LEU A 103 -2.07 -16.37 8.04
CA LEU A 103 -1.32 -15.13 8.27
C LEU A 103 0.03 -15.43 8.95
N PRO A 104 1.02 -14.54 8.80
CA PRO A 104 2.27 -14.60 9.54
C PRO A 104 2.00 -14.73 11.04
N LYS A 105 2.79 -15.56 11.73
CA LYS A 105 2.70 -15.70 13.20
C LYS A 105 3.33 -14.54 13.93
N GLU A 106 4.32 -13.91 13.30
CA GLU A 106 5.02 -12.76 13.83
C GLU A 106 4.14 -11.51 13.71
N GLU A 107 3.97 -10.81 14.80
CA GLU A 107 3.20 -9.58 14.85
C GLU A 107 4.13 -8.38 14.91
N HIS A 108 3.89 -7.42 14.01
CA HIS A 108 4.60 -6.15 13.96
C HIS A 108 3.63 -4.98 14.06
N SER A 109 4.17 -3.84 14.50
CA SER A 109 3.50 -2.55 14.45
C SER A 109 4.11 -1.70 13.35
N LEU A 110 3.28 -0.99 12.58
CA LEU A 110 3.78 -0.04 11.57
C LEU A 110 4.69 1.06 12.17
N ALA A 111 4.57 1.31 13.48
CA ALA A 111 5.44 2.24 14.20
C ALA A 111 6.92 1.80 14.26
N GLU A 112 7.20 0.52 14.05
CA GLU A 112 8.56 -0.04 14.04
C GLU A 112 9.30 0.21 12.71
N LEU A 113 8.55 0.55 11.65
CA LEU A 113 9.15 0.83 10.36
C LEU A 113 9.94 2.14 10.38
N PRO A 114 11.04 2.24 9.61
CA PRO A 114 11.75 3.50 9.43
C PRO A 114 10.82 4.62 8.96
N MET A 115 11.00 5.82 9.47
CA MET A 115 10.15 6.96 9.10
C MET A 115 10.42 7.48 7.68
N THR A 116 11.46 7.02 7.03
CA THR A 116 11.81 7.41 5.65
C THR A 116 12.07 6.19 4.80
N LYS A 117 11.54 6.19 3.58
CA LYS A 117 11.79 5.14 2.59
C LYS A 117 12.02 5.75 1.21
N VAL A 118 13.05 5.27 0.53
CA VAL A 118 13.33 5.61 -0.86
C VAL A 118 13.08 4.38 -1.72
N PHE A 119 12.34 4.56 -2.79
CA PHE A 119 12.05 3.57 -3.81
C PHE A 119 12.81 3.97 -5.08
N ASN A 120 14.07 3.54 -5.16
CA ASN A 120 15.01 4.00 -6.20
C ASN A 120 14.49 3.78 -7.61
N GLU A 121 13.93 2.60 -7.89
CA GLU A 121 13.45 2.24 -9.23
C GLU A 121 12.28 3.11 -9.70
N THR A 122 11.48 3.60 -8.77
CA THR A 122 10.35 4.49 -9.09
C THR A 122 10.71 5.97 -8.95
N GLY A 123 11.87 6.28 -8.39
CA GLY A 123 12.29 7.65 -8.09
C GLY A 123 11.39 8.35 -7.07
N ILE A 124 10.86 7.61 -6.10
CA ILE A 124 9.97 8.15 -5.06
C ILE A 124 10.64 8.02 -3.70
N ALA A 125 10.60 9.10 -2.92
CA ALA A 125 10.96 9.13 -1.52
C ALA A 125 9.77 9.56 -0.68
N THR A 126 9.54 8.90 0.44
CA THR A 126 8.51 9.29 1.41
C THR A 126 9.13 9.46 2.79
N MET A 127 8.65 10.45 3.51
CA MET A 127 9.05 10.77 4.88
C MET A 127 7.80 10.91 5.74
N HIS A 128 7.87 10.37 6.95
CA HIS A 128 6.76 10.35 7.90
C HIS A 128 7.25 10.81 9.27
N THR A 129 6.35 11.35 10.07
CA THR A 129 6.62 11.58 11.49
C THR A 129 6.06 10.46 12.37
N SER A 130 5.08 9.71 11.86
CA SER A 130 4.52 8.54 12.54
C SER A 130 3.78 7.63 11.56
N LEU A 131 4.22 6.40 11.35
CA LEU A 131 3.48 5.41 10.58
C LEU A 131 2.43 4.66 11.40
N GLY A 132 2.58 4.62 12.71
CA GLY A 132 1.65 3.94 13.62
C GLY A 132 0.47 4.80 14.08
N ASP A 133 0.54 6.13 13.96
CA ASP A 133 -0.51 7.05 14.39
C ASP A 133 -0.78 8.09 13.30
N ILE A 134 -1.86 7.88 12.55
CA ILE A 134 -2.17 8.75 11.42
C ILE A 134 -2.49 10.18 11.82
N GLU A 135 -3.07 10.40 12.99
CA GLU A 135 -3.45 11.75 13.44
C GLU A 135 -2.25 12.62 13.73
N LYS A 136 -1.12 12.01 14.10
CA LYS A 136 0.17 12.66 14.34
C LYS A 136 1.11 12.59 13.15
N ASN A 137 0.71 11.91 12.08
CA ASN A 137 1.59 11.71 10.92
C ASN A 137 1.58 12.94 10.01
N ALA A 138 2.72 13.62 9.94
CA ALA A 138 3.05 14.47 8.80
C ALA A 138 3.78 13.61 7.78
N MET A 139 3.33 13.63 6.53
CA MET A 139 3.92 12.88 5.43
C MET A 139 4.35 13.84 4.33
N LEU A 140 5.54 13.63 3.80
CA LEU A 140 6.01 14.22 2.55
C LEU A 140 6.31 13.09 1.58
N SER A 141 5.76 13.18 0.38
CA SER A 141 6.11 12.31 -0.73
C SER A 141 6.73 13.15 -1.85
N PHE A 142 7.94 12.78 -2.26
CA PHE A 142 8.70 13.44 -3.30
C PHE A 142 8.92 12.47 -4.46
N ARG A 143 8.75 12.94 -5.68
CA ARG A 143 9.03 12.16 -6.89
C ARG A 143 10.06 12.88 -7.76
N SER A 144 11.11 12.15 -8.11
CA SER A 144 12.07 12.48 -9.17
C SER A 144 12.43 11.20 -9.91
N SER A 145 11.55 10.77 -10.80
CA SER A 145 11.70 9.52 -11.54
C SER A 145 12.66 9.71 -12.71
N PRO A 146 13.58 8.76 -12.96
CA PRO A 146 14.45 8.80 -14.13
C PRO A 146 13.69 8.62 -15.45
N TYR A 147 12.46 8.14 -15.38
CA TYR A 147 11.62 7.87 -16.55
C TYR A 147 10.44 8.83 -16.59
N GLY A 148 10.38 9.63 -17.64
CA GLY A 148 9.19 10.41 -17.95
C GLY A 148 8.31 9.66 -18.92
N SER A 149 7.05 9.59 -18.59
CA SER A 149 5.88 9.40 -19.46
C SER A 149 5.76 8.15 -20.32
N THR A 150 4.93 7.30 -19.88
CA THR A 150 3.94 6.61 -20.69
C THR A 150 2.56 7.21 -20.40
N SER A 151 1.50 6.80 -21.12
CA SER A 151 0.11 7.24 -20.93
C SER A 151 -0.25 7.50 -19.47
N HIS A 152 -0.86 8.61 -19.16
CA HIS A 152 -1.21 9.11 -17.83
C HIS A 152 -0.04 9.54 -16.94
N ALA A 153 1.19 9.51 -17.41
CA ALA A 153 2.31 10.07 -16.68
C ALA A 153 2.45 11.55 -17.03
N LEU A 154 2.12 12.40 -16.12
CA LEU A 154 2.44 13.82 -16.20
C LEU A 154 3.94 14.02 -15.91
N ALA A 155 4.50 15.11 -16.38
CA ALA A 155 5.90 15.48 -16.13
C ALA A 155 6.09 15.93 -14.66
N ASN A 156 5.92 15.00 -13.72
CA ASN A 156 5.96 15.25 -12.26
C ASN A 156 7.36 15.13 -11.70
N GLN A 157 8.37 15.56 -12.46
CA GLN A 157 9.73 15.55 -11.96
C GLN A 157 9.90 16.66 -10.92
N ASN A 158 10.54 16.28 -9.80
CA ASN A 158 10.71 17.15 -8.63
C ASN A 158 9.38 17.64 -8.02
N ALA A 159 8.31 16.87 -8.21
CA ALA A 159 7.02 17.12 -7.59
C ALA A 159 6.98 16.58 -6.17
N PHE A 160 6.27 17.27 -5.29
CA PHE A 160 6.06 16.79 -3.94
C PHE A 160 4.64 17.02 -3.45
N ASN A 161 4.19 16.15 -2.57
CA ASN A 161 2.90 16.23 -1.91
C ASN A 161 3.10 16.17 -0.40
N THR A 162 2.36 16.96 0.35
CA THR A 162 2.41 16.93 1.82
C THR A 162 1.05 16.63 2.42
N PHE A 163 1.06 15.91 3.53
CA PHE A 163 -0.14 15.49 4.25
C PHE A 163 0.06 15.67 5.75
N TYR A 164 -1.06 15.85 6.46
CA TYR A 164 -1.10 15.81 7.91
C TYR A 164 -2.41 15.17 8.36
N GLY A 165 -2.34 14.27 9.35
CA GLY A 165 -3.52 13.56 9.84
C GLY A 165 -4.28 12.81 8.74
N GLY A 166 -3.58 12.29 7.73
CA GLY A 166 -4.16 11.61 6.59
C GLY A 166 -4.87 12.50 5.57
N LYS A 167 -4.78 13.82 5.71
CA LYS A 167 -5.37 14.82 4.79
C LYS A 167 -4.28 15.49 3.97
N ALA A 168 -4.54 15.70 2.68
CA ALA A 168 -3.63 16.45 1.84
C ALA A 168 -3.58 17.93 2.28
N ILE A 169 -2.37 18.46 2.42
CA ILE A 169 -2.11 19.88 2.73
C ILE A 169 -1.67 20.59 1.47
N PHE A 170 -0.72 20.02 0.74
CA PHE A 170 -0.24 20.53 -0.52
C PHE A 170 -0.17 19.41 -1.53
N TYR A 171 -0.58 19.74 -2.75
CA TYR A 171 -0.60 18.86 -3.90
C TYR A 171 0.03 19.57 -5.07
N SER A 172 1.11 19.04 -5.63
CA SER A 172 1.73 19.56 -6.84
C SER A 172 1.30 18.82 -8.08
#